data_db3f549347e6dc8a10e5375d20360af3
#
_entry.id   db3f549347e6dc8a10e5375d20360af3
#
_cell.length_a   1.000
_cell.length_b   1.000
_cell.length_c   1.000
_cell.angle_alpha   90.00
_cell.angle_beta   90.00
_cell.angle_gamma   90.00
#
_symmetry.space_group_name_H-M   'P 1'
#
loop_
_entity.id
_entity.type
_entity.pdbx_description
1 polymer ?
#
loop_
_entity_poly.entity_id
_entity_poly.type
_entity_poly.pdbx_seq_one_letter_code
_entity_poly.pdbx_strand_id
1 'polypeptide(L)'
;ITVLLYFLDSKTGELRAEQQTLALYEGQTRVNALLEARAQGPEDDSLVSLLPEDFTVISSRIENGVCYLNLPANVSLPENEAKRDLMLSALEQSILSLGGVDEVQFLIEGSAEPDGYR
;
A
#
# COMPACT_ATOMS: atom_id res chain seq x y z
N ILE A 1 12.10 4.57 -11.06
CA ILE A 1 11.93 5.36 -9.84
C ILE A 1 12.35 4.55 -8.63
N THR A 2 12.76 5.25 -7.59
CA THR A 2 13.14 4.62 -6.33
C THR A 2 12.05 4.90 -5.30
N VAL A 3 11.61 3.85 -4.61
CA VAL A 3 10.55 3.97 -3.61
C VAL A 3 10.96 3.26 -2.33
N LEU A 4 10.27 3.58 -1.25
CA LEU A 4 10.42 2.87 0.02
C LEU A 4 9.16 2.03 0.22
N LEU A 5 9.32 0.73 0.29
CA LEU A 5 8.22 -0.19 0.55
C LEU A 5 8.30 -0.62 2.00
N TYR A 6 7.23 -0.41 2.74
CA TYR A 6 7.19 -0.75 4.16
C TYR A 6 6.61 -2.14 4.34
N PHE A 7 7.38 -3.00 5.00
CA PHE A 7 7.00 -4.37 5.30
C PHE A 7 7.16 -4.61 6.79
N LEU A 8 6.61 -5.72 7.26
CA LEU A 8 6.76 -6.10 8.66
C LEU A 8 8.10 -6.79 8.87
N ASP A 9 8.86 -6.31 9.85
CA ASP A 9 10.09 -6.98 10.27
C ASP A 9 9.68 -8.13 11.20
N SER A 10 9.95 -9.36 10.78
CA SER A 10 9.53 -10.55 11.51
C SER A 10 10.24 -10.71 12.85
N LYS A 11 11.36 -10.03 13.05
CA LYS A 11 12.12 -10.13 14.29
C LYS A 11 11.66 -9.12 15.33
N THR A 12 11.30 -7.92 14.90
CA THR A 12 10.94 -6.83 15.82
C THR A 12 9.44 -6.61 15.93
N GLY A 13 8.66 -7.08 14.96
CA GLY A 13 7.22 -6.83 14.93
C GLY A 13 6.86 -5.42 14.47
N GLU A 14 7.82 -4.66 13.99
CA GLU A 14 7.62 -3.28 13.56
C GLU A 14 7.77 -3.15 12.04
N LEU A 15 7.22 -2.08 11.48
CA LEU A 15 7.39 -1.79 10.06
C LEU A 15 8.79 -1.31 9.78
N ARG A 16 9.35 -1.76 8.65
CA ARG A 16 10.67 -1.33 8.20
C ARG A 16 10.63 -1.08 6.71
N ALA A 17 11.28 0.00 6.28
CA ALA A 17 11.34 0.36 4.87
C ALA A 17 12.39 -0.47 4.14
N GLU A 18 12.03 -0.89 2.94
CA GLU A 18 12.99 -1.50 2.01
C GLU A 18 13.01 -0.65 0.76
N GLN A 19 14.19 -0.21 0.35
CA GLN A 19 14.33 0.60 -0.84
C GLN A 19 14.33 -0.32 -2.07
N GLN A 20 13.49 0.00 -3.05
CA GLN A 20 13.47 -0.71 -4.32
C GLN A 20 13.46 0.29 -5.47
N THR A 21 14.09 -0.08 -6.57
CA THR A 21 14.08 0.70 -7.79
C THR A 21 13.14 0.04 -8.77
N LEU A 22 12.14 0.78 -9.23
CA LEU A 22 11.07 0.26 -10.07
C LEU A 22 11.17 0.84 -11.48
N ALA A 23 10.85 0.01 -12.47
CA ALA A 23 10.71 0.46 -13.85
C ALA A 23 9.28 0.98 -14.04
N LEU A 24 9.15 2.10 -14.74
CA LEU A 24 7.84 2.61 -15.15
C LEU A 24 7.68 2.37 -16.63
N TYR A 25 6.64 1.63 -16.98
CA TYR A 25 6.31 1.37 -18.38
C TYR A 25 5.36 2.45 -18.88
N GLU A 26 5.32 2.64 -20.17
CA GLU A 26 4.44 3.61 -20.79
C GLU A 26 2.98 3.37 -20.34
N GLY A 27 2.31 4.42 -19.89
CA GLY A 27 0.94 4.34 -19.41
C GLY A 27 0.77 3.87 -17.97
N GLN A 28 1.87 3.47 -17.33
CA GLN A 28 1.82 3.01 -15.94
C GLN A 28 2.02 4.17 -14.97
N THR A 29 1.19 4.24 -13.92
CA THR A 29 1.38 5.26 -12.88
C THR A 29 2.38 4.78 -11.84
N ARG A 30 2.95 5.73 -11.10
CA ARG A 30 3.87 5.40 -10.01
C ARG A 30 3.18 4.55 -8.94
N VAL A 31 1.92 4.85 -8.65
CA VAL A 31 1.15 4.08 -7.66
C VAL A 31 0.99 2.64 -8.12
N ASN A 32 0.65 2.43 -9.40
CA ASN A 32 0.50 1.07 -9.92
C ASN A 32 1.81 0.29 -9.87
N ALA A 33 2.92 0.93 -10.22
CA ALA A 33 4.23 0.29 -10.13
C ALA A 33 4.57 -0.12 -8.71
N LEU A 34 4.26 0.74 -7.74
CA LEU A 34 4.49 0.46 -6.33
C LEU A 34 3.62 -0.70 -5.86
N LEU A 35 2.35 -0.72 -6.25
CA LEU A 35 1.44 -1.80 -5.85
C LEU A 35 1.88 -3.15 -6.42
N GLU A 36 2.37 -3.16 -7.65
CA GLU A 36 2.90 -4.39 -8.24
C GLU A 36 4.14 -4.88 -7.49
N ALA A 37 5.03 -3.98 -7.12
CA ALA A 37 6.23 -4.34 -6.37
C ALA A 37 5.88 -4.90 -5.00
N ARG A 38 4.88 -4.33 -4.34
CA ARG A 38 4.42 -4.86 -3.04
C ARG A 38 3.82 -6.25 -3.19
N ALA A 39 3.12 -6.51 -4.29
CA ALA A 39 2.53 -7.81 -4.54
C ALA A 39 3.61 -8.89 -4.70
N GLN A 40 4.77 -8.51 -5.21
CA GLN A 40 5.90 -9.44 -5.35
C GLN A 40 6.60 -9.71 -4.01
N GLY A 41 6.42 -8.81 -3.05
CA GLY A 41 6.96 -8.98 -1.72
C GLY A 41 8.35 -8.39 -1.53
N PRO A 42 8.89 -8.52 -0.31
CA PRO A 42 10.21 -7.97 0.01
C PRO A 42 11.33 -8.83 -0.55
N GLU A 43 12.48 -8.20 -0.77
CA GLU A 43 13.69 -8.90 -1.17
C GLU A 43 14.46 -9.41 0.05
N ASP A 44 14.31 -8.73 1.18
CA ASP A 44 14.96 -9.10 2.44
C ASP A 44 14.16 -10.20 3.14
N ASP A 45 14.82 -11.32 3.45
CA ASP A 45 14.17 -12.49 4.06
C ASP A 45 13.62 -12.22 5.46
N SER A 46 14.10 -11.19 6.15
CA SER A 46 13.60 -10.84 7.47
C SER A 46 12.33 -10.00 7.44
N LEU A 47 11.90 -9.59 6.25
CA LEU A 47 10.68 -8.81 6.06
C LEU A 47 9.58 -9.70 5.49
N VAL A 48 8.35 -9.42 5.86
CA VAL A 48 7.20 -10.14 5.35
C VAL A 48 6.13 -9.16 4.90
N SER A 49 5.40 -9.55 3.85
CA SER A 49 4.28 -8.78 3.36
C SER A 49 3.06 -9.02 4.23
N LEU A 50 2.32 -7.95 4.52
CA LEU A 50 1.09 -8.03 5.29
C LEU A 50 -0.14 -8.10 4.39
N LEU A 51 0.01 -7.89 3.09
CA LEU A 51 -1.14 -7.90 2.17
C LEU A 51 -1.59 -9.33 1.90
N PRO A 52 -2.90 -9.60 1.99
CA PRO A 52 -3.44 -10.89 1.56
C PRO A 52 -3.16 -11.09 0.07
N GLU A 53 -3.04 -12.35 -0.37
CA GLU A 53 -2.75 -12.66 -1.77
C GLU A 53 -3.81 -12.13 -2.73
N ASP A 54 -5.06 -12.09 -2.28
CA ASP A 54 -6.18 -11.63 -3.10
C ASP A 54 -6.53 -10.17 -2.88
N PHE A 55 -5.65 -9.42 -2.21
CA PHE A 55 -5.85 -7.98 -2.06
C PHE A 55 -5.73 -7.30 -3.42
N THR A 56 -6.73 -6.51 -3.77
CA THR A 56 -6.77 -5.80 -5.05
C THR A 56 -7.17 -4.34 -4.86
N VAL A 57 -6.75 -3.51 -5.80
CA VAL A 57 -7.13 -2.10 -5.86
C VAL A 57 -7.81 -1.87 -7.20
N ILE A 58 -9.03 -1.34 -7.19
CA ILE A 58 -9.78 -1.08 -8.42
C ILE A 58 -9.10 0.02 -9.24
N SER A 59 -8.76 1.11 -8.56
CA SER A 59 -8.15 2.26 -9.22
C SER A 59 -7.47 3.15 -8.20
N SER A 60 -6.65 4.07 -8.68
CA SER A 60 -5.99 5.05 -7.84
C SER A 60 -5.94 6.38 -8.58
N ARG A 61 -5.91 7.48 -7.82
CA ARG A 61 -5.68 8.80 -8.39
C ARG A 61 -5.04 9.68 -7.34
N ILE A 62 -4.33 10.70 -7.81
CA ILE A 62 -3.71 11.68 -6.91
C ILE A 62 -4.28 13.04 -7.28
N GLU A 63 -4.86 13.72 -6.29
CA GLU A 63 -5.40 15.08 -6.46
C GLU A 63 -4.99 15.91 -5.25
N ASN A 64 -4.38 17.05 -5.51
CA ASN A 64 -3.99 18.00 -4.45
C ASN A 64 -3.19 17.36 -3.32
N GLY A 65 -2.28 16.45 -3.67
CA GLY A 65 -1.44 15.78 -2.69
C GLY A 65 -2.09 14.59 -2.00
N VAL A 66 -3.36 14.29 -2.30
CA VAL A 66 -4.05 13.14 -1.71
C VAL A 66 -4.11 12.01 -2.73
N CYS A 67 -3.64 10.83 -2.31
CA CYS A 67 -3.77 9.63 -3.12
C CYS A 67 -5.02 8.88 -2.69
N TYR A 68 -5.96 8.73 -3.60
CA TYR A 68 -7.20 8.00 -3.36
C TYR A 68 -7.04 6.58 -3.91
N LEU A 69 -7.13 5.59 -3.02
CA LEU A 69 -7.09 4.18 -3.40
C LEU A 69 -8.51 3.62 -3.33
N ASN A 70 -9.03 3.24 -4.48
CA ASN A 70 -10.39 2.70 -4.56
C ASN A 70 -10.33 1.18 -4.46
N LEU A 71 -10.95 0.64 -3.41
CA LEU A 71 -10.94 -0.79 -3.11
C LEU A 71 -12.31 -1.39 -3.45
N PRO A 72 -12.36 -2.67 -3.84
CA PRO A 72 -13.64 -3.33 -4.09
C PRO A 72 -14.41 -3.54 -2.78
N ALA A 73 -15.73 -3.66 -2.86
CA ALA A 73 -16.57 -3.87 -1.67
C ALA A 73 -16.18 -5.15 -0.92
N ASN A 74 -15.70 -6.16 -1.64
CA ASN A 74 -15.32 -7.43 -1.06
C ASN A 74 -13.81 -7.55 -0.86
N VAL A 75 -13.12 -6.42 -0.67
CA VAL A 75 -11.66 -6.44 -0.49
C VAL A 75 -11.29 -7.33 0.70
N SER A 76 -10.25 -8.11 0.50
CA SER A 76 -9.75 -9.02 1.52
C SER A 76 -8.87 -8.26 2.50
N LEU A 77 -9.26 -8.23 3.77
CA LEU A 77 -8.52 -7.57 4.83
C LEU A 77 -8.37 -8.53 6.01
N PRO A 78 -7.27 -8.41 6.77
CA PRO A 78 -7.13 -9.22 7.98
C PRO A 78 -8.27 -8.95 8.96
N GLU A 79 -8.78 -9.99 9.61
CA GLU A 79 -9.84 -9.86 10.62
C GLU A 79 -9.33 -9.19 11.89
N ASN A 80 -8.07 -9.44 12.24
CA ASN A 80 -7.45 -8.84 13.41
C ASN A 80 -7.24 -7.35 13.15
N GLU A 81 -7.83 -6.51 14.00
CA GLU A 81 -7.76 -5.06 13.83
C GLU A 81 -6.33 -4.55 13.85
N ALA A 82 -5.49 -5.06 14.75
CA ALA A 82 -4.10 -4.62 14.83
C ALA A 82 -3.34 -4.96 13.55
N LYS A 83 -3.56 -6.15 12.99
CA LYS A 83 -2.92 -6.54 11.74
C LYS A 83 -3.44 -5.73 10.55
N ARG A 84 -4.73 -5.45 10.55
CA ARG A 84 -5.33 -4.62 9.50
C ARG A 84 -4.75 -3.21 9.52
N ASP A 85 -4.66 -2.61 10.70
CA ASP A 85 -4.11 -1.27 10.86
C ASP A 85 -2.65 -1.23 10.42
N LEU A 86 -1.89 -2.26 10.77
CA LEU A 86 -0.48 -2.34 10.40
C LEU A 86 -0.32 -2.48 8.88
N MET A 87 -1.17 -3.30 8.27
CA MET A 87 -1.18 -3.48 6.82
C MET A 87 -1.49 -2.17 6.08
N LEU A 88 -2.54 -1.47 6.52
CA LEU A 88 -2.93 -0.21 5.91
C LEU A 88 -1.86 0.86 6.13
N SER A 89 -1.24 0.89 7.30
CA SER A 89 -0.14 1.82 7.58
C SER A 89 1.07 1.53 6.69
N ALA A 90 1.41 0.27 6.49
CA ALA A 90 2.52 -0.11 5.62
C ALA A 90 2.27 0.35 4.18
N LEU A 91 1.05 0.16 3.70
CA LEU A 91 0.68 0.58 2.35
C LEU A 91 0.70 2.10 2.24
N GLU A 92 0.13 2.79 3.22
CA GLU A 92 0.09 4.25 3.26
C GLU A 92 1.49 4.85 3.24
N GLN A 93 2.37 4.37 4.12
CA GLN A 93 3.73 4.88 4.21
C GLN A 93 4.51 4.61 2.92
N SER A 94 4.29 3.48 2.30
CA SER A 94 4.93 3.16 1.02
C SER A 94 4.51 4.17 -0.05
N ILE A 95 3.22 4.48 -0.13
CA ILE A 95 2.70 5.43 -1.12
C ILE A 95 3.22 6.84 -0.82
N LEU A 96 3.28 7.23 0.45
CA LEU A 96 3.80 8.54 0.82
C LEU A 96 5.25 8.73 0.40
N SER A 97 6.00 7.65 0.21
CA SER A 97 7.39 7.74 -0.23
C SER A 97 7.53 8.16 -1.70
N LEU A 98 6.45 8.16 -2.46
CA LEU A 98 6.51 8.49 -3.89
C LEU A 98 6.82 9.96 -4.19
N GLY A 99 6.63 10.84 -3.23
CA GLY A 99 6.74 12.28 -3.48
C GLY A 99 5.47 12.83 -4.12
N GLY A 100 5.11 14.05 -3.78
CA GLY A 100 3.88 14.65 -4.28
C GLY A 100 2.62 14.10 -3.63
N VAL A 101 2.76 13.20 -2.67
CA VAL A 101 1.64 12.62 -1.93
C VAL A 101 1.81 12.96 -0.45
N ASP A 102 0.85 13.67 0.11
CA ASP A 102 0.87 14.09 1.51
C ASP A 102 -0.08 13.26 2.37
N GLU A 103 -1.04 12.60 1.74
CA GLU A 103 -2.07 11.86 2.43
C GLU A 103 -2.59 10.72 1.55
N VAL A 104 -2.99 9.63 2.16
CA VAL A 104 -3.63 8.51 1.45
C VAL A 104 -5.03 8.32 2.01
N GLN A 105 -6.01 8.23 1.12
CA GLN A 105 -7.41 8.02 1.47
C GLN A 105 -7.87 6.70 0.86
N PHE A 106 -8.39 5.81 1.71
CA PHE A 106 -8.94 4.54 1.22
C PHE A 106 -10.44 4.70 1.00
N LEU A 107 -10.90 4.26 -0.16
CA LEU A 107 -12.32 4.31 -0.52
C LEU A 107 -12.81 2.90 -0.79
N ILE A 108 -14.10 2.67 -0.53
CA ILE A 108 -14.73 1.41 -0.89
C ILE A 108 -15.69 1.69 -2.03
N GLU A 109 -15.37 1.17 -3.21
CA GLU A 109 -16.13 1.39 -4.45
C GLU A 109 -16.46 2.87 -4.70
N GLY A 110 -15.44 3.74 -4.47
CA GLY A 110 -15.58 5.17 -4.74
C GLY A 110 -16.09 5.99 -3.59
N SER A 111 -16.52 5.37 -2.50
CA SER A 111 -17.03 6.07 -1.32
C SER A 111 -16.03 5.99 -0.18
N ALA A 112 -15.87 7.10 0.55
CA ALA A 112 -15.01 7.09 1.72
C ALA A 112 -15.59 6.15 2.77
N GLU A 113 -14.72 5.30 3.34
CA GLU A 113 -15.15 4.37 4.37
C GLU A 113 -15.13 5.05 5.73
N PRO A 114 -16.29 5.22 6.37
CA PRO A 114 -16.33 5.96 7.63
C PRO A 114 -15.77 5.19 8.83
N ASP A 115 -15.80 3.87 8.77
CA ASP A 115 -15.42 3.06 9.92
C ASP A 115 -14.44 1.97 9.53
N GLY A 116 -13.46 1.71 10.35
CA GLY A 116 -12.59 0.56 10.20
C GLY A 116 -11.51 0.68 9.14
N TYR A 117 -11.71 1.51 8.13
CA TYR A 117 -10.71 1.82 7.13
C TYR A 117 -10.35 3.26 7.26
N ARG A 118 -9.34 3.67 6.77
CA ARG A 118 -8.76 5.00 7.01
C ARG A 118 -9.58 6.18 6.51
#